data_ebed0a09c330751cddee13ebfb95a45f
#
_entry.id   ebed0a09c330751cddee13ebfb95a45f
#
_cell.length_a   1.000
_cell.length_b   1.000
_cell.length_c   1.000
_cell.angle_alpha   90.00
_cell.angle_beta   90.00
_cell.angle_gamma   90.00
#
_symmetry.space_group_name_H-M   'P 1'
#
loop_
_entity.id
_entity.type
_entity.pdbx_description
1 polymer ?
#
loop_
_entity_poly.entity_id
_entity_poly.type
_entity_poly.pdbx_seq_one_letter_code
_entity_poly.pdbx_strand_id
1 'polypeptide(L)'
;MRITIVNGFFLPVPPISGGSTEKSWYNLAREFATRGHKVTMFSRRWRGFPHEETSEGIRHVRLPGWDHKRQLWRNLLLDFLWSWRVFFALPVADIVVVNTVALPAWLGWLKPRAGRVVLMTGRMPKGQYRRYRNIARVLAASTYVRDRVLEENPALGPVMRISGYPIDWRLLNRDGDSAPPALPEAKPDEIVIGYVGRIHREKGLMLLADAMRLVEDTPGLPPFRLLLCGPVDIARGGSGAEFRGQLLRKLSSVMQPSHFNLLDPQFNERSLAGVYRRINIFCYPSLAGKGETFGVAVAEAMAAGAVPIVSRLACFTDFVRDGTNGLVFDHAAPDAAAQLAAALARLLGDAATRQRLADAARQSARTYDYATYAETLLADFAQLTTPAMPASSAS
;
A
#
# COMPACT_ATOMS: atom_id res chain seq x y z
N MET A 1 14.63 -13.98 17.52
CA MET A 1 13.79 -13.06 18.34
C MET A 1 12.37 -13.59 18.47
N ARG A 2 11.67 -13.19 19.52
CA ARG A 2 10.22 -13.37 19.69
C ARG A 2 9.54 -12.10 19.21
N ILE A 3 8.73 -12.20 18.15
CA ILE A 3 8.06 -11.07 17.53
C ILE A 3 6.56 -11.26 17.68
N THR A 4 5.88 -10.31 18.28
CA THR A 4 4.42 -10.30 18.39
C THR A 4 3.85 -9.23 17.47
N ILE A 5 2.84 -9.58 16.66
CA ILE A 5 2.17 -8.67 15.74
C ILE A 5 0.69 -8.56 16.15
N VAL A 6 0.23 -7.36 16.45
CA VAL A 6 -1.13 -7.06 16.85
C VAL A 6 -1.84 -6.37 15.68
N ASN A 7 -2.80 -7.07 15.08
CA ASN A 7 -3.68 -6.50 14.05
C ASN A 7 -4.95 -5.86 14.64
N GLY A 8 -5.72 -5.19 13.80
CA GLY A 8 -6.97 -4.55 14.18
C GLY A 8 -8.09 -5.54 14.57
N PHE A 9 -9.19 -5.00 15.07
CA PHE A 9 -10.31 -5.75 15.66
C PHE A 9 -11.37 -6.23 14.66
N PHE A 10 -11.26 -5.89 13.37
CA PHE A 10 -12.38 -6.07 12.43
C PHE A 10 -12.09 -6.99 11.23
N LEU A 11 -10.84 -7.27 10.88
CA LEU A 11 -10.47 -8.17 9.78
C LEU A 11 -9.78 -9.45 10.28
N PRO A 12 -9.97 -10.59 9.57
CA PRO A 12 -9.29 -11.83 9.88
C PRO A 12 -7.84 -11.87 9.39
N VAL A 13 -7.05 -12.76 9.98
CA VAL A 13 -5.76 -13.20 9.45
C VAL A 13 -5.74 -14.74 9.47
N PRO A 14 -5.41 -15.39 8.33
CA PRO A 14 -5.02 -14.90 6.99
C PRO A 14 -6.03 -13.92 6.36
N PRO A 15 -5.57 -12.98 5.50
CA PRO A 15 -6.37 -11.84 5.00
C PRO A 15 -7.34 -12.23 3.87
N ILE A 16 -8.28 -13.15 4.14
CA ILE A 16 -9.28 -13.63 3.17
C ILE A 16 -10.35 -12.59 2.75
N SER A 17 -10.44 -11.49 3.51
CA SER A 17 -11.44 -10.42 3.28
C SER A 17 -10.80 -9.10 2.85
N GLY A 18 -9.54 -9.12 2.41
CA GLY A 18 -8.75 -7.94 2.11
C GLY A 18 -8.12 -7.32 3.37
N GLY A 19 -7.71 -6.05 3.27
CA GLY A 19 -6.99 -5.35 4.34
C GLY A 19 -5.47 -5.29 4.06
N SER A 20 -4.99 -4.11 3.63
CA SER A 20 -3.58 -3.94 3.27
C SER A 20 -2.65 -4.16 4.48
N THR A 21 -3.04 -3.72 5.66
CA THR A 21 -2.27 -3.91 6.90
C THR A 21 -2.17 -5.38 7.28
N GLU A 22 -3.31 -6.09 7.29
CA GLU A 22 -3.38 -7.51 7.62
C GLU A 22 -2.58 -8.35 6.63
N LYS A 23 -2.71 -8.04 5.32
CA LYS A 23 -1.94 -8.69 4.25
C LYS A 23 -0.44 -8.47 4.42
N SER A 24 -0.02 -7.23 4.60
CA SER A 24 1.40 -6.88 4.73
C SER A 24 2.04 -7.57 5.94
N TRP A 25 1.40 -7.49 7.11
CA TRP A 25 1.95 -8.10 8.30
C TRP A 25 1.86 -9.63 8.33
N TYR A 26 0.88 -10.22 7.65
CA TYR A 26 0.83 -11.67 7.49
C TYR A 26 2.00 -12.18 6.63
N ASN A 27 2.25 -11.57 5.48
CA ASN A 27 3.36 -11.95 4.61
C ASN A 27 4.73 -11.69 5.28
N LEU A 28 4.88 -10.56 5.98
CA LEU A 28 6.08 -10.29 6.78
C LEU A 28 6.27 -11.31 7.92
N ALA A 29 5.19 -11.73 8.58
CA ALA A 29 5.24 -12.75 9.63
C ALA A 29 5.75 -14.09 9.08
N ARG A 30 5.34 -14.48 7.87
CA ARG A 30 5.86 -15.67 7.16
C ARG A 30 7.35 -15.53 6.88
N GLU A 31 7.79 -14.38 6.37
CA GLU A 31 9.20 -14.09 6.13
C GLU A 31 10.04 -14.11 7.43
N PHE A 32 9.50 -13.63 8.54
CA PHE A 32 10.16 -13.73 9.85
C PHE A 32 10.24 -15.17 10.34
N ALA A 33 9.15 -15.95 10.21
CA ALA A 33 9.11 -17.34 10.62
C ALA A 33 10.09 -18.23 9.82
N THR A 34 10.17 -18.06 8.50
CA THR A 34 11.12 -18.78 7.63
C THR A 34 12.58 -18.49 7.97
N ARG A 35 12.87 -17.32 8.57
CA ARG A 35 14.20 -16.95 9.07
C ARG A 35 14.45 -17.37 10.52
N GLY A 36 13.61 -18.26 11.08
CA GLY A 36 13.80 -18.86 12.40
C GLY A 36 13.35 -17.98 13.58
N HIS A 37 12.56 -16.92 13.35
CA HIS A 37 12.01 -16.11 14.43
C HIS A 37 10.70 -16.72 14.96
N LYS A 38 10.45 -16.62 16.28
CA LYS A 38 9.19 -17.06 16.91
C LYS A 38 8.16 -15.94 16.75
N VAL A 39 7.19 -16.16 15.87
CA VAL A 39 6.17 -15.14 15.53
C VAL A 39 4.83 -15.52 16.16
N THR A 40 4.22 -14.56 16.87
CA THR A 40 2.84 -14.65 17.37
C THR A 40 2.01 -13.52 16.75
N MET A 41 0.86 -13.87 16.19
CA MET A 41 -0.02 -12.90 15.52
C MET A 41 -1.39 -12.86 16.17
N PHE A 42 -1.76 -11.68 16.68
CA PHE A 42 -3.10 -11.40 17.20
C PHE A 42 -4.00 -10.85 16.12
N SER A 43 -5.20 -11.43 15.98
CA SER A 43 -6.21 -10.99 15.02
C SER A 43 -7.62 -11.27 15.53
N ARG A 44 -8.63 -10.77 14.79
CA ARG A 44 -10.03 -11.04 15.09
C ARG A 44 -10.36 -12.51 14.86
N ARG A 45 -11.15 -13.11 15.77
CA ARG A 45 -11.79 -14.41 15.56
C ARG A 45 -12.72 -14.36 14.34
N TRP A 46 -12.61 -15.37 13.48
CA TRP A 46 -13.40 -15.46 12.26
C TRP A 46 -13.95 -16.86 12.06
N ARG A 47 -15.09 -16.97 11.35
CA ARG A 47 -15.67 -18.30 11.04
C ARG A 47 -14.68 -19.13 10.22
N GLY A 48 -14.56 -20.42 10.55
CA GLY A 48 -13.66 -21.36 9.88
C GLY A 48 -12.21 -21.34 10.37
N PHE A 49 -11.84 -20.44 11.30
CA PHE A 49 -10.50 -20.44 11.91
C PHE A 49 -10.56 -20.80 13.39
N PRO A 50 -9.66 -21.68 13.88
CA PRO A 50 -9.52 -21.99 15.30
C PRO A 50 -9.18 -20.76 16.13
N HIS A 51 -9.45 -20.82 17.44
CA HIS A 51 -9.07 -19.75 18.37
C HIS A 51 -7.54 -19.58 18.41
N GLU A 52 -6.82 -20.68 18.51
CA GLU A 52 -5.36 -20.72 18.41
C GLU A 52 -4.96 -21.84 17.44
N GLU A 53 -3.93 -21.57 16.64
CA GLU A 53 -3.28 -22.55 15.78
C GLU A 53 -1.87 -22.10 15.45
N THR A 54 -1.04 -23.05 15.03
CA THR A 54 0.25 -22.74 14.41
C THR A 54 0.19 -23.16 12.94
N SER A 55 0.29 -22.21 12.05
CA SER A 55 0.36 -22.46 10.61
C SER A 55 1.44 -21.59 9.98
N GLU A 56 2.14 -22.12 8.98
CA GLU A 56 3.25 -21.44 8.28
C GLU A 56 4.33 -20.89 9.24
N GLY A 57 4.57 -21.56 10.38
CA GLY A 57 5.53 -21.13 11.40
C GLY A 57 5.05 -19.97 12.29
N ILE A 58 3.79 -19.52 12.14
CA ILE A 58 3.19 -18.43 12.89
C ILE A 58 2.18 -18.98 13.89
N ARG A 59 2.31 -18.60 15.17
CA ARG A 59 1.27 -18.85 16.18
C ARG A 59 0.18 -17.77 16.04
N HIS A 60 -1.00 -18.16 15.57
CA HIS A 60 -2.18 -17.32 15.50
C HIS A 60 -2.97 -17.35 16.80
N VAL A 61 -3.29 -16.21 17.36
CA VAL A 61 -4.17 -16.02 18.52
C VAL A 61 -5.33 -15.13 18.10
N ARG A 62 -6.54 -15.70 18.03
CA ARG A 62 -7.72 -14.99 17.52
C ARG A 62 -8.69 -14.66 18.66
N LEU A 63 -8.84 -13.38 18.94
CA LEU A 63 -9.70 -12.85 19.98
C LEU A 63 -11.07 -12.39 19.42
N PRO A 64 -12.13 -12.38 20.24
CA PRO A 64 -13.41 -11.82 19.83
C PRO A 64 -13.28 -10.34 19.43
N GLY A 65 -13.65 -10.02 18.19
CA GLY A 65 -13.65 -8.68 17.64
C GLY A 65 -15.03 -8.26 17.13
N TRP A 66 -15.10 -7.20 16.35
CA TRP A 66 -16.38 -6.61 15.88
C TRP A 66 -16.27 -6.17 14.43
N ASP A 67 -17.42 -5.99 13.80
CA ASP A 67 -17.49 -5.37 12.47
C ASP A 67 -17.26 -3.87 12.55
N HIS A 68 -16.66 -3.32 11.52
CA HIS A 68 -16.44 -1.89 11.39
C HIS A 68 -17.76 -1.12 11.37
N LYS A 69 -17.84 -0.02 12.12
CA LYS A 69 -19.03 0.84 12.22
C LYS A 69 -18.87 2.09 11.35
N ARG A 70 -19.99 2.70 10.96
CA ARG A 70 -19.96 3.97 10.19
C ARG A 70 -19.42 5.15 11.02
N GLN A 71 -19.71 5.18 12.31
CA GLN A 71 -19.30 6.25 13.22
C GLN A 71 -17.87 6.04 13.73
N LEU A 72 -17.00 7.03 13.54
CA LEU A 72 -15.61 6.97 13.96
C LEU A 72 -15.46 6.72 15.47
N TRP A 73 -16.24 7.42 16.32
CA TRP A 73 -16.14 7.29 17.76
C TRP A 73 -16.46 5.86 18.26
N ARG A 74 -17.41 5.17 17.58
CA ARG A 74 -17.69 3.74 17.89
C ARG A 74 -16.50 2.86 17.57
N ASN A 75 -15.84 3.08 16.45
CA ASN A 75 -14.66 2.33 16.10
C ASN A 75 -13.49 2.60 17.08
N LEU A 76 -13.33 3.82 17.56
CA LEU A 76 -12.34 4.15 18.58
C LEU A 76 -12.63 3.47 19.92
N LEU A 77 -13.90 3.41 20.33
CA LEU A 77 -14.31 2.65 21.52
C LEU A 77 -14.05 1.15 21.35
N LEU A 78 -14.39 0.57 20.20
CA LEU A 78 -14.14 -0.83 19.92
C LEU A 78 -12.64 -1.13 19.85
N ASP A 79 -11.83 -0.23 19.31
CA ASP A 79 -10.37 -0.34 19.30
C ASP A 79 -9.78 -0.29 20.72
N PHE A 80 -10.34 0.56 21.57
CA PHE A 80 -9.96 0.63 22.99
C PHE A 80 -10.28 -0.69 23.73
N LEU A 81 -11.49 -1.23 23.57
CA LEU A 81 -11.86 -2.52 24.17
C LEU A 81 -11.04 -3.69 23.62
N TRP A 82 -10.76 -3.69 22.33
CA TRP A 82 -9.85 -4.63 21.68
C TRP A 82 -8.44 -4.55 22.24
N SER A 83 -7.92 -3.35 22.40
CA SER A 83 -6.59 -3.09 22.95
C SER A 83 -6.42 -3.64 24.35
N TRP A 84 -7.45 -3.57 25.21
CA TRP A 84 -7.43 -4.19 26.53
C TRP A 84 -7.44 -5.72 26.46
N ARG A 85 -8.27 -6.33 25.60
CA ARG A 85 -8.24 -7.78 25.40
C ARG A 85 -6.88 -8.28 24.98
N VAL A 86 -6.28 -7.63 23.99
CA VAL A 86 -4.92 -7.94 23.53
C VAL A 86 -3.91 -7.74 24.63
N PHE A 87 -3.97 -6.62 25.36
CA PHE A 87 -3.03 -6.30 26.43
C PHE A 87 -2.90 -7.43 27.47
N PHE A 88 -4.01 -8.00 27.91
CA PHE A 88 -3.98 -9.12 28.87
C PHE A 88 -3.46 -10.42 28.25
N ALA A 89 -3.71 -10.66 26.98
CA ALA A 89 -3.29 -11.87 26.28
C ALA A 89 -1.85 -11.82 25.74
N LEU A 90 -1.21 -10.65 25.67
CA LEU A 90 0.15 -10.50 25.11
C LEU A 90 1.18 -11.35 25.85
N PRO A 91 1.95 -12.18 25.13
CA PRO A 91 3.08 -12.91 25.72
C PRO A 91 4.28 -12.00 25.95
N VAL A 92 5.30 -12.56 26.62
CA VAL A 92 6.63 -11.93 26.64
C VAL A 92 7.25 -12.03 25.25
N ALA A 93 7.69 -10.91 24.72
CA ALA A 93 8.32 -10.81 23.41
C ALA A 93 9.54 -9.86 23.45
N ASP A 94 10.33 -9.87 22.38
CA ASP A 94 11.44 -8.94 22.19
C ASP A 94 10.95 -7.71 21.43
N ILE A 95 10.07 -7.91 20.46
CA ILE A 95 9.41 -6.87 19.63
C ILE A 95 7.90 -7.08 19.66
N VAL A 96 7.15 -5.99 19.78
CA VAL A 96 5.70 -5.96 19.57
C VAL A 96 5.32 -4.91 18.53
N VAL A 97 4.85 -5.38 17.38
CA VAL A 97 4.30 -4.51 16.32
C VAL A 97 2.83 -4.28 16.58
N VAL A 98 2.41 -3.01 16.61
CA VAL A 98 1.05 -2.64 16.99
C VAL A 98 0.37 -1.86 15.87
N ASN A 99 -0.74 -2.40 15.33
CA ASN A 99 -1.55 -1.79 14.27
C ASN A 99 -2.92 -1.30 14.78
N THR A 100 -3.03 -1.01 16.08
CA THR A 100 -4.23 -0.43 16.71
C THR A 100 -3.97 1.01 17.12
N VAL A 101 -5.03 1.77 17.39
CA VAL A 101 -4.93 3.19 17.75
C VAL A 101 -4.68 3.37 19.25
N ALA A 102 -5.37 2.62 20.09
CA ALA A 102 -5.34 2.86 21.53
C ALA A 102 -4.16 2.18 22.24
N LEU A 103 -3.83 0.93 21.89
CA LEU A 103 -2.81 0.14 22.60
C LEU A 103 -1.44 0.81 22.71
N PRO A 104 -0.91 1.49 21.68
CA PRO A 104 0.40 2.14 21.78
C PRO A 104 0.50 3.20 22.88
N ALA A 105 -0.63 3.81 23.26
CA ALA A 105 -0.62 4.89 24.24
C ALA A 105 -0.17 4.45 25.63
N TRP A 106 -0.32 3.17 25.99
CA TRP A 106 0.04 2.67 27.33
C TRP A 106 0.92 1.41 27.34
N LEU A 107 0.99 0.65 26.23
CA LEU A 107 1.64 -0.66 26.20
C LEU A 107 3.10 -0.59 26.67
N GLY A 108 3.88 0.31 26.09
CA GLY A 108 5.33 0.43 26.41
C GLY A 108 5.62 0.85 27.85
N TRP A 109 4.62 1.38 28.54
CA TRP A 109 4.72 1.79 29.94
C TRP A 109 4.17 0.72 30.90
N LEU A 110 2.95 0.22 30.63
CA LEU A 110 2.28 -0.71 31.56
C LEU A 110 2.79 -2.14 31.44
N LYS A 111 3.30 -2.57 30.27
CA LYS A 111 3.73 -3.96 30.03
C LYS A 111 5.04 -4.01 29.22
N PRO A 112 6.17 -3.49 29.77
CA PRO A 112 7.44 -3.43 29.03
C PRO A 112 7.97 -4.82 28.62
N ARG A 113 7.57 -5.89 29.30
CA ARG A 113 7.91 -7.29 28.94
C ARG A 113 7.18 -7.79 27.68
N ALA A 114 6.17 -7.08 27.20
CA ALA A 114 5.53 -7.41 25.92
C ALA A 114 6.42 -7.10 24.70
N GLY A 115 7.55 -6.45 24.92
CA GLY A 115 8.56 -6.14 23.90
C GLY A 115 8.68 -4.64 23.57
N ARG A 116 9.66 -4.32 22.75
CA ARG A 116 9.85 -2.97 22.21
C ARG A 116 8.70 -2.64 21.25
N VAL A 117 7.98 -1.56 21.49
CA VAL A 117 6.80 -1.18 20.71
C VAL A 117 7.21 -0.57 19.37
N VAL A 118 6.77 -1.19 18.29
CA VAL A 118 6.95 -0.75 16.91
C VAL A 118 5.59 -0.42 16.30
N LEU A 119 5.47 0.70 15.63
CA LEU A 119 4.26 1.15 14.94
C LEU A 119 4.51 1.24 13.44
N MET A 120 3.52 0.89 12.62
CA MET A 120 3.51 1.21 11.19
C MET A 120 2.39 2.21 10.89
N THR A 121 2.76 3.32 10.27
CA THR A 121 1.83 4.40 9.91
C THR A 121 1.17 4.10 8.57
N GLY A 122 0.17 3.24 8.57
CA GLY A 122 -0.57 2.86 7.38
C GLY A 122 -1.66 3.85 6.94
N ARG A 123 -1.94 4.85 7.77
CA ARG A 123 -2.98 5.87 7.51
C ARG A 123 -2.47 7.24 7.95
N MET A 124 -3.03 8.29 7.36
CA MET A 124 -2.72 9.66 7.77
C MET A 124 -3.03 9.88 9.26
N PRO A 125 -2.12 10.53 10.01
CA PRO A 125 -2.34 10.93 11.39
C PRO A 125 -3.61 11.76 11.56
N LYS A 126 -4.31 11.55 12.70
CA LYS A 126 -5.55 12.25 13.06
C LYS A 126 -5.56 12.64 14.54
N GLY A 127 -4.40 13.03 15.09
CA GLY A 127 -4.22 13.45 16.48
C GLY A 127 -3.82 12.34 17.46
N GLN A 128 -3.79 11.07 17.03
CA GLN A 128 -3.48 9.95 17.92
C GLN A 128 -2.04 9.95 18.41
N TYR A 129 -1.08 10.39 17.61
CA TYR A 129 0.35 10.36 17.95
C TYR A 129 0.71 11.28 19.12
N ARG A 130 -0.06 12.29 19.43
CA ARG A 130 0.12 13.18 20.59
C ARG A 130 0.20 12.43 21.93
N ARG A 131 -0.41 11.25 22.01
CA ARG A 131 -0.51 10.41 23.22
C ARG A 131 0.52 9.29 23.28
N TYR A 132 1.28 9.04 22.19
CA TYR A 132 2.21 7.93 22.14
C TYR A 132 3.52 8.28 22.83
N ARG A 133 3.89 7.43 23.79
CA ARG A 133 5.13 7.53 24.55
C ARG A 133 5.77 6.15 24.66
N ASN A 134 7.08 6.09 24.94
CA ASN A 134 7.80 4.81 25.04
C ASN A 134 7.66 3.93 23.77
N ILE A 135 7.65 4.57 22.61
CA ILE A 135 7.67 3.89 21.32
C ILE A 135 9.13 3.70 20.91
N ALA A 136 9.49 2.47 20.57
CA ALA A 136 10.86 2.15 20.16
C ALA A 136 11.11 2.46 18.68
N ARG A 137 10.08 2.35 17.84
CA ARG A 137 10.17 2.62 16.40
C ARG A 137 8.81 3.03 15.83
N VAL A 138 8.82 4.02 14.94
CA VAL A 138 7.69 4.37 14.08
C VAL A 138 8.12 4.23 12.62
N LEU A 139 7.51 3.31 11.91
CA LEU A 139 7.71 3.07 10.48
C LEU A 139 6.73 3.95 9.71
N ALA A 140 7.21 5.00 9.08
CA ALA A 140 6.40 5.88 8.25
C ALA A 140 6.37 5.37 6.80
N ALA A 141 5.19 5.31 6.21
CA ALA A 141 5.02 4.87 4.84
C ALA A 141 5.71 5.80 3.81
N SER A 142 5.90 7.08 4.15
CA SER A 142 6.58 8.07 3.31
C SER A 142 7.13 9.21 4.17
N THR A 143 8.00 10.03 3.57
CA THR A 143 8.47 11.30 4.15
C THR A 143 7.29 12.20 4.53
N TYR A 144 6.29 12.28 3.65
CA TYR A 144 5.08 13.04 3.91
C TYR A 144 4.33 12.57 5.16
N VAL A 145 4.18 11.26 5.35
CA VAL A 145 3.53 10.69 6.55
C VAL A 145 4.38 10.93 7.80
N ARG A 146 5.72 10.80 7.70
CA ARG A 146 6.64 11.14 8.79
C ARG A 146 6.41 12.56 9.28
N ASP A 147 6.38 13.53 8.36
CA ASP A 147 6.24 14.94 8.71
C ASP A 147 4.90 15.22 9.39
N ARG A 148 3.81 14.59 8.92
CA ARG A 148 2.50 14.67 9.60
C ARG A 148 2.50 14.05 11.00
N VAL A 149 3.25 12.96 11.25
CA VAL A 149 3.42 12.39 12.59
C VAL A 149 4.19 13.36 13.49
N LEU A 150 5.28 13.96 12.99
CA LEU A 150 6.11 14.89 13.75
C LEU A 150 5.41 16.21 14.07
N GLU A 151 4.48 16.66 13.24
CA GLU A 151 3.58 17.77 13.59
C GLU A 151 2.70 17.47 14.80
N GLU A 152 2.26 16.22 14.96
CA GLU A 152 1.49 15.81 16.14
C GLU A 152 2.37 15.55 17.36
N ASN A 153 3.57 14.98 17.17
CA ASN A 153 4.48 14.60 18.25
C ASN A 153 5.96 14.67 17.80
N PRO A 154 6.62 15.83 17.93
CA PRO A 154 8.03 16.00 17.58
C PRO A 154 8.99 15.07 18.34
N ALA A 155 8.63 14.63 19.55
CA ALA A 155 9.46 13.74 20.37
C ALA A 155 9.66 12.34 19.75
N LEU A 156 8.85 11.96 18.74
CA LEU A 156 9.04 10.72 18.00
C LEU A 156 10.15 10.80 16.93
N GLY A 157 10.71 11.98 16.66
CA GLY A 157 11.74 12.18 15.63
C GLY A 157 12.90 11.16 15.66
N PRO A 158 13.56 10.95 16.81
CA PRO A 158 14.69 9.99 16.90
C PRO A 158 14.32 8.54 16.55
N VAL A 159 13.05 8.14 16.74
CA VAL A 159 12.58 6.77 16.52
C VAL A 159 11.85 6.59 15.19
N MET A 160 11.74 7.64 14.37
CA MET A 160 11.13 7.56 13.04
C MET A 160 12.06 6.89 12.01
N ARG A 161 11.47 6.07 11.16
CA ARG A 161 12.11 5.53 9.94
C ARG A 161 11.11 5.60 8.79
N ILE A 162 11.57 5.97 7.61
CA ILE A 162 10.78 5.86 6.37
C ILE A 162 10.99 4.45 5.85
N SER A 163 9.92 3.71 5.67
CA SER A 163 9.98 2.29 5.30
C SER A 163 9.26 1.96 3.99
N GLY A 164 8.37 2.83 3.50
CA GLY A 164 7.47 2.46 2.42
C GLY A 164 6.43 1.40 2.86
N TYR A 165 5.91 0.69 1.89
CA TYR A 165 5.02 -0.46 2.09
C TYR A 165 5.55 -1.69 1.35
N PRO A 166 5.54 -2.88 1.94
CA PRO A 166 5.98 -4.10 1.26
C PRO A 166 4.96 -4.55 0.21
N ILE A 167 5.48 -5.15 -0.86
CA ILE A 167 4.74 -5.74 -1.99
C ILE A 167 5.27 -7.14 -2.29
N ASP A 168 4.49 -7.95 -3.00
CA ASP A 168 4.96 -9.23 -3.52
C ASP A 168 5.63 -9.04 -4.89
N TRP A 169 6.87 -8.53 -4.85
CA TRP A 169 7.65 -8.29 -6.06
C TRP A 169 7.86 -9.57 -6.87
N ARG A 170 8.04 -10.71 -6.20
CA ARG A 170 8.26 -12.01 -6.86
C ARG A 170 7.05 -12.46 -7.65
N LEU A 171 5.84 -12.31 -7.06
CA LEU A 171 4.60 -12.64 -7.75
C LEU A 171 4.36 -11.69 -8.93
N LEU A 172 4.62 -10.40 -8.77
CA LEU A 172 4.39 -9.38 -9.79
C LEU A 172 5.37 -9.48 -10.96
N ASN A 173 6.62 -9.89 -10.70
CA ASN A 173 7.70 -9.98 -11.69
C ASN A 173 7.84 -11.37 -12.36
N ARG A 174 6.96 -12.34 -12.02
CA ARG A 174 6.99 -13.67 -12.66
C ARG A 174 6.41 -13.60 -14.06
N ASP A 175 7.13 -14.20 -15.02
CA ASP A 175 6.57 -14.48 -16.32
C ASP A 175 5.63 -15.70 -16.27
N GLY A 176 4.47 -15.61 -16.90
CA GLY A 176 3.75 -16.74 -17.44
C GLY A 176 2.63 -17.43 -16.66
N ASP A 177 2.50 -17.34 -15.32
CA ASP A 177 1.73 -18.36 -14.55
C ASP A 177 0.36 -17.94 -14.00
N SER A 178 -0.15 -16.78 -14.29
CA SER A 178 -1.50 -16.39 -13.88
C SER A 178 -2.33 -16.06 -15.11
N ALA A 179 -3.34 -16.90 -15.38
CA ALA A 179 -4.37 -16.52 -16.36
C ALA A 179 -4.90 -15.13 -15.95
N PRO A 180 -4.69 -14.09 -16.75
CA PRO A 180 -5.33 -12.82 -16.46
C PRO A 180 -6.83 -13.05 -16.47
N PRO A 181 -7.64 -12.26 -15.72
CA PRO A 181 -9.08 -12.25 -15.94
C PRO A 181 -9.30 -12.08 -17.45
N ALA A 182 -10.38 -12.66 -17.98
CA ALA A 182 -10.71 -12.59 -19.40
C ALA A 182 -10.73 -11.13 -19.87
N LEU A 183 -9.56 -10.66 -20.27
CA LEU A 183 -9.39 -9.38 -20.94
C LEU A 183 -9.59 -9.64 -22.43
N PRO A 184 -10.23 -8.74 -23.15
CA PRO A 184 -10.15 -8.76 -24.60
C PRO A 184 -8.68 -8.90 -24.99
N GLU A 185 -8.37 -9.84 -25.88
CA GLU A 185 -6.99 -10.03 -26.34
C GLU A 185 -6.44 -8.69 -26.80
N ALA A 186 -5.31 -8.28 -26.23
CA ALA A 186 -4.60 -7.12 -26.73
C ALA A 186 -4.14 -7.44 -28.15
N LYS A 187 -4.35 -6.53 -29.08
CA LYS A 187 -3.79 -6.67 -30.42
C LYS A 187 -2.26 -6.73 -30.30
N PRO A 188 -1.59 -7.47 -31.19
CA PRO A 188 -0.14 -7.36 -31.28
C PRO A 188 0.26 -5.88 -31.35
N ASP A 189 1.28 -5.49 -30.59
CA ASP A 189 1.83 -4.12 -30.49
C ASP A 189 0.92 -3.06 -29.84
N GLU A 190 -0.21 -3.44 -29.26
CA GLU A 190 -1.08 -2.51 -28.54
C GLU A 190 -0.51 -2.18 -27.14
N ILE A 191 -0.35 -0.89 -26.85
CA ILE A 191 0.15 -0.42 -25.55
C ILE A 191 -0.99 -0.23 -24.57
N VAL A 192 -0.89 -0.86 -23.39
CA VAL A 192 -1.92 -0.76 -22.35
C VAL A 192 -1.56 0.35 -21.36
N ILE A 193 -2.38 1.39 -21.32
CA ILE A 193 -2.40 2.40 -20.25
C ILE A 193 -3.32 1.85 -19.17
N GLY A 194 -2.83 1.69 -17.94
CA GLY A 194 -3.58 1.06 -16.87
C GLY A 194 -3.70 1.90 -15.61
N TYR A 195 -4.83 1.72 -14.93
CA TYR A 195 -5.07 2.18 -13.57
C TYR A 195 -5.61 1.02 -12.73
N VAL A 196 -5.04 0.82 -11.56
CA VAL A 196 -5.54 -0.14 -10.57
C VAL A 196 -5.76 0.58 -9.25
N GLY A 197 -6.99 0.53 -8.72
CA GLY A 197 -7.34 1.20 -7.49
C GLY A 197 -8.84 1.48 -7.38
N ARG A 198 -9.27 2.05 -6.27
CA ARG A 198 -10.67 2.41 -6.06
C ARG A 198 -11.16 3.37 -7.15
N ILE A 199 -12.29 3.08 -7.77
CA ILE A 199 -12.93 4.00 -8.71
C ILE A 199 -13.61 5.10 -7.89
N HIS A 200 -12.82 6.11 -7.56
CA HIS A 200 -13.20 7.18 -6.64
C HIS A 200 -12.83 8.55 -7.19
N ARG A 201 -13.63 9.58 -6.89
CA ARG A 201 -13.43 10.95 -7.39
C ARG A 201 -12.03 11.48 -7.08
N GLU A 202 -11.52 11.23 -5.87
CA GLU A 202 -10.19 11.66 -5.44
C GLU A 202 -9.03 11.02 -6.23
N LYS A 203 -9.29 9.96 -7.00
CA LYS A 203 -8.25 9.28 -7.80
C LYS A 203 -7.99 9.91 -9.16
N GLY A 204 -8.67 11.03 -9.49
CA GLY A 204 -8.39 11.82 -10.67
C GLY A 204 -8.77 11.15 -12.00
N LEU A 205 -9.68 10.16 -11.98
CA LEU A 205 -10.05 9.43 -13.20
C LEU A 205 -10.78 10.31 -14.22
N MET A 206 -11.43 11.40 -13.77
CA MET A 206 -12.01 12.40 -14.68
C MET A 206 -10.92 13.22 -15.38
N LEU A 207 -9.83 13.55 -14.66
CA LEU A 207 -8.65 14.19 -15.24
C LEU A 207 -7.95 13.28 -16.25
N LEU A 208 -7.87 11.98 -15.94
CA LEU A 208 -7.35 11.00 -16.90
C LEU A 208 -8.21 10.97 -18.18
N ALA A 209 -9.53 10.98 -18.07
CA ALA A 209 -10.41 11.02 -19.25
C ALA A 209 -10.22 12.30 -20.07
N ASP A 210 -9.97 13.45 -19.42
CA ASP A 210 -9.63 14.71 -20.15
C ASP A 210 -8.28 14.60 -20.87
N ALA A 211 -7.29 13.98 -20.24
CA ALA A 211 -5.99 13.73 -20.85
C ALA A 211 -6.10 12.74 -22.02
N MET A 212 -6.91 11.67 -21.88
CA MET A 212 -7.12 10.69 -22.96
C MET A 212 -7.72 11.33 -24.22
N ARG A 213 -8.61 12.33 -24.08
CA ARG A 213 -9.10 13.08 -25.24
C ARG A 213 -7.95 13.72 -26.03
N LEU A 214 -7.00 14.35 -25.33
CA LEU A 214 -5.85 14.99 -25.99
C LEU A 214 -4.90 13.95 -26.60
N VAL A 215 -4.80 12.77 -26.01
CA VAL A 215 -3.99 11.66 -26.54
C VAL A 215 -4.63 11.08 -27.81
N GLU A 216 -5.95 10.86 -27.82
CA GLU A 216 -6.68 10.40 -29.03
C GLU A 216 -6.55 11.41 -30.20
N ASP A 217 -6.51 12.70 -29.91
CA ASP A 217 -6.33 13.77 -30.91
C ASP A 217 -4.88 13.88 -31.40
N THR A 218 -3.91 13.15 -30.80
CA THR A 218 -2.48 13.22 -31.16
C THR A 218 -2.17 12.25 -32.32
N PRO A 219 -1.76 12.76 -33.51
CA PRO A 219 -1.49 11.91 -34.65
C PRO A 219 -0.19 11.11 -34.48
N GLY A 220 -0.14 9.93 -35.13
CA GLY A 220 1.09 9.13 -35.22
C GLY A 220 1.43 8.28 -34.01
N LEU A 221 0.56 8.23 -32.99
CA LEU A 221 0.74 7.34 -31.86
C LEU A 221 0.43 5.88 -32.25
N PRO A 222 1.15 4.91 -31.68
CA PRO A 222 0.84 3.47 -31.89
C PRO A 222 -0.52 3.11 -31.27
N PRO A 223 -1.09 1.96 -31.64
CA PRO A 223 -2.33 1.48 -31.01
C PRO A 223 -2.21 1.39 -29.49
N PHE A 224 -3.22 1.88 -28.78
CA PHE A 224 -3.26 1.82 -27.31
C PHE A 224 -4.68 1.58 -26.81
N ARG A 225 -4.79 1.12 -25.56
CA ARG A 225 -6.06 1.04 -24.83
C ARG A 225 -5.91 1.50 -23.38
N LEU A 226 -7.03 1.91 -22.79
CA LEU A 226 -7.12 2.25 -21.37
C LEU A 226 -7.76 1.10 -20.60
N LEU A 227 -7.08 0.62 -19.55
CA LEU A 227 -7.54 -0.43 -18.64
C LEU A 227 -7.72 0.15 -17.24
N LEU A 228 -8.95 0.16 -16.74
CA LEU A 228 -9.27 0.55 -15.36
C LEU A 228 -9.68 -0.71 -14.58
N CYS A 229 -9.14 -0.90 -13.37
CA CYS A 229 -9.50 -2.03 -12.52
C CYS A 229 -9.68 -1.59 -11.06
N GLY A 230 -10.82 -1.92 -10.48
CA GLY A 230 -11.04 -1.71 -9.06
C GLY A 230 -12.47 -1.50 -8.62
N PRO A 231 -12.70 -1.45 -7.29
CA PRO A 231 -14.04 -1.36 -6.74
C PRO A 231 -14.70 -0.01 -6.98
N VAL A 232 -15.94 -0.08 -7.41
CA VAL A 232 -16.85 1.07 -7.60
C VAL A 232 -17.70 1.28 -6.35
N ASP A 233 -18.03 0.21 -5.62
CA ASP A 233 -18.95 0.22 -4.50
C ASP A 233 -18.49 1.13 -3.36
N ILE A 234 -19.41 1.91 -2.79
CA ILE A 234 -19.17 2.77 -1.64
C ILE A 234 -18.70 1.96 -0.41
N ALA A 235 -19.27 0.77 -0.22
CA ALA A 235 -18.87 -0.13 0.87
C ALA A 235 -17.40 -0.59 0.77
N ARG A 236 -16.83 -0.58 -0.43
CA ARG A 236 -15.42 -0.91 -0.72
C ARG A 236 -14.57 0.33 -0.99
N GLY A 237 -15.10 1.52 -0.65
CA GLY A 237 -14.40 2.80 -0.77
C GLY A 237 -14.41 3.42 -2.17
N GLY A 238 -15.22 2.93 -3.10
CA GLY A 238 -15.51 3.59 -4.37
C GLY A 238 -16.48 4.76 -4.23
N SER A 239 -16.74 5.47 -5.33
CA SER A 239 -17.70 6.60 -5.36
C SER A 239 -19.10 6.22 -5.85
N GLY A 240 -19.39 4.92 -5.99
CA GLY A 240 -20.71 4.41 -6.36
C GLY A 240 -21.02 4.41 -7.85
N ALA A 241 -22.20 3.87 -8.18
CA ALA A 241 -22.64 3.65 -9.56
C ALA A 241 -22.81 4.97 -10.35
N GLU A 242 -23.22 6.04 -9.69
CA GLU A 242 -23.38 7.35 -10.33
C GLU A 242 -22.05 7.87 -10.90
N PHE A 243 -20.98 7.85 -10.08
CA PHE A 243 -19.66 8.26 -10.54
C PHE A 243 -19.12 7.35 -11.65
N ARG A 244 -19.33 6.03 -11.52
CA ARG A 244 -19.02 5.08 -12.59
C ARG A 244 -19.70 5.49 -13.90
N GLY A 245 -21.01 5.80 -13.85
CA GLY A 245 -21.76 6.23 -15.02
C GLY A 245 -21.23 7.54 -15.61
N GLN A 246 -20.87 8.51 -14.78
CA GLN A 246 -20.25 9.77 -15.25
C GLN A 246 -18.91 9.50 -15.95
N LEU A 247 -18.04 8.68 -15.35
CA LEU A 247 -16.73 8.32 -15.92
C LEU A 247 -16.87 7.60 -17.25
N LEU A 248 -17.75 6.57 -17.33
CA LEU A 248 -17.96 5.83 -18.57
C LEU A 248 -18.53 6.71 -19.69
N ARG A 249 -19.51 7.57 -19.40
CA ARG A 249 -20.02 8.52 -20.40
C ARG A 249 -18.91 9.46 -20.90
N LYS A 250 -18.06 9.96 -20.01
CA LYS A 250 -16.95 10.82 -20.39
C LYS A 250 -15.93 10.07 -21.26
N LEU A 251 -15.54 8.86 -20.89
CA LEU A 251 -14.64 8.04 -21.71
C LEU A 251 -15.26 7.73 -23.08
N SER A 252 -16.53 7.33 -23.14
CA SER A 252 -17.22 7.04 -24.42
C SER A 252 -17.40 8.28 -25.31
N SER A 253 -17.31 9.49 -24.78
CA SER A 253 -17.34 10.71 -25.59
C SER A 253 -15.99 11.11 -26.17
N VAL A 254 -14.88 10.47 -25.72
CA VAL A 254 -13.51 10.82 -26.14
C VAL A 254 -12.73 9.64 -26.72
N MET A 255 -13.14 8.42 -26.43
CA MET A 255 -12.51 7.18 -26.92
C MET A 255 -13.54 6.25 -27.53
N GLN A 256 -13.12 5.43 -28.49
CA GLN A 256 -13.98 4.35 -28.98
C GLN A 256 -14.25 3.33 -27.86
N PRO A 257 -15.46 2.73 -27.79
CA PRO A 257 -15.78 1.76 -26.76
C PRO A 257 -14.86 0.53 -26.70
N SER A 258 -14.22 0.17 -27.80
CA SER A 258 -13.21 -0.90 -27.88
C SER A 258 -11.85 -0.52 -27.30
N HIS A 259 -11.57 0.77 -27.08
CA HIS A 259 -10.28 1.28 -26.65
C HIS A 259 -10.18 1.44 -25.13
N PHE A 260 -11.25 1.18 -24.36
CA PHE A 260 -11.16 1.17 -22.91
C PHE A 260 -11.96 0.03 -22.27
N ASN A 261 -11.48 -0.42 -21.12
CA ASN A 261 -12.11 -1.46 -20.32
C ASN A 261 -12.16 -1.06 -18.85
N LEU A 262 -13.29 -1.29 -18.21
CA LEU A 262 -13.42 -1.20 -16.75
C LEU A 262 -13.67 -2.60 -16.19
N LEU A 263 -12.65 -3.15 -15.54
CA LEU A 263 -12.68 -4.47 -14.92
C LEU A 263 -13.22 -4.41 -13.49
N ASP A 264 -13.87 -5.47 -13.11
CA ASP A 264 -14.22 -5.72 -11.71
C ASP A 264 -12.96 -5.84 -10.83
N PRO A 265 -13.07 -5.51 -9.54
CA PRO A 265 -11.93 -5.57 -8.63
C PRO A 265 -11.40 -7.00 -8.50
N GLN A 266 -10.10 -7.16 -8.60
CA GLN A 266 -9.41 -8.42 -8.41
C GLN A 266 -8.91 -8.53 -6.96
N PHE A 267 -9.49 -9.43 -6.17
CA PHE A 267 -9.09 -9.66 -4.76
C PHE A 267 -8.11 -10.83 -4.61
N ASN A 268 -8.03 -11.70 -5.62
CA ASN A 268 -7.01 -12.74 -5.68
C ASN A 268 -5.69 -12.13 -6.15
N GLU A 269 -4.61 -12.36 -5.40
CA GLU A 269 -3.30 -11.76 -5.67
C GLU A 269 -2.73 -12.16 -7.03
N ARG A 270 -2.92 -13.41 -7.47
CA ARG A 270 -2.45 -13.88 -8.77
C ARG A 270 -3.24 -13.22 -9.92
N SER A 271 -4.56 -13.11 -9.77
CA SER A 271 -5.39 -12.41 -10.75
C SER A 271 -5.03 -10.93 -10.84
N LEU A 272 -4.79 -10.29 -9.70
CA LEU A 272 -4.36 -8.89 -9.65
C LEU A 272 -2.98 -8.70 -10.30
N ALA A 273 -2.02 -9.59 -10.01
CA ALA A 273 -0.72 -9.58 -10.67
C ALA A 273 -0.83 -9.76 -12.18
N GLY A 274 -1.77 -10.60 -12.64
CA GLY A 274 -2.11 -10.76 -14.08
C GLY A 274 -2.60 -9.45 -14.71
N VAL A 275 -3.40 -8.65 -13.98
CA VAL A 275 -3.81 -7.31 -14.45
C VAL A 275 -2.60 -6.38 -14.57
N TYR A 276 -1.76 -6.29 -13.54
CA TYR A 276 -0.59 -5.40 -13.57
C TYR A 276 0.38 -5.75 -14.69
N ARG A 277 0.63 -7.04 -14.97
CA ARG A 277 1.54 -7.47 -16.06
C ARG A 277 1.05 -7.14 -17.47
N ARG A 278 -0.24 -6.84 -17.64
CA ARG A 278 -0.79 -6.35 -18.92
C ARG A 278 -0.54 -4.86 -19.14
N ILE A 279 -0.16 -4.12 -18.10
CA ILE A 279 -0.01 -2.67 -18.14
C ILE A 279 1.42 -2.29 -18.54
N ASN A 280 1.55 -1.49 -19.59
CA ASN A 280 2.84 -0.93 -20.01
C ASN A 280 3.09 0.44 -19.38
N ILE A 281 2.05 1.28 -19.27
CA ILE A 281 2.09 2.61 -18.68
C ILE A 281 1.05 2.65 -17.56
N PHE A 282 1.50 2.79 -16.32
CA PHE A 282 0.60 2.86 -15.17
C PHE A 282 0.30 4.31 -14.80
N CYS A 283 -0.93 4.74 -15.06
CA CYS A 283 -1.35 6.10 -14.77
C CYS A 283 -2.08 6.18 -13.42
N TYR A 284 -1.51 6.93 -12.47
CA TYR A 284 -2.12 7.12 -11.14
C TYR A 284 -2.29 8.62 -10.82
N PRO A 285 -3.29 9.28 -11.41
CA PRO A 285 -3.47 10.73 -11.37
C PRO A 285 -4.22 11.21 -10.12
N SER A 286 -3.87 10.66 -8.95
CA SER A 286 -4.57 10.93 -7.68
C SER A 286 -4.55 12.41 -7.32
N LEU A 287 -5.72 12.92 -6.91
CA LEU A 287 -5.92 14.28 -6.39
C LEU A 287 -5.92 14.30 -4.85
N ALA A 288 -5.72 13.16 -4.21
CA ALA A 288 -5.86 12.96 -2.78
C ALA A 288 -4.63 13.43 -2.00
N GLY A 289 -4.35 14.72 -2.01
CA GLY A 289 -3.20 15.32 -1.31
C GLY A 289 -3.10 15.00 0.17
N LYS A 290 -4.22 14.69 0.85
CA LYS A 290 -4.27 14.26 2.26
C LYS A 290 -4.64 12.79 2.44
N GLY A 291 -4.88 12.05 1.38
CA GLY A 291 -5.38 10.67 1.43
C GLY A 291 -4.36 9.60 1.04
N GLU A 292 -3.38 9.97 0.25
CA GLU A 292 -2.31 9.05 -0.15
C GLU A 292 -1.20 9.02 0.89
N THR A 293 -0.83 7.81 1.32
CA THR A 293 0.24 7.62 2.29
C THR A 293 1.52 7.07 1.67
N PHE A 294 1.40 6.26 0.61
CA PHE A 294 2.53 5.69 -0.13
C PHE A 294 2.18 5.47 -1.62
N GLY A 295 1.07 4.80 -1.91
CA GLY A 295 0.70 4.40 -3.27
C GLY A 295 1.17 2.99 -3.61
N VAL A 296 0.71 2.00 -2.82
CA VAL A 296 1.06 0.58 -3.02
C VAL A 296 0.80 0.13 -4.45
N ALA A 297 -0.31 0.55 -5.07
CA ALA A 297 -0.63 0.23 -6.46
C ALA A 297 0.43 0.72 -7.46
N VAL A 298 1.07 1.86 -7.19
CA VAL A 298 2.17 2.38 -8.02
C VAL A 298 3.39 1.47 -7.89
N ALA A 299 3.77 1.09 -6.66
CA ALA A 299 4.90 0.19 -6.43
C ALA A 299 4.65 -1.21 -7.02
N GLU A 300 3.41 -1.74 -6.94
CA GLU A 300 3.01 -3.00 -7.56
C GLU A 300 3.11 -2.94 -9.10
N ALA A 301 2.66 -1.85 -9.72
CA ALA A 301 2.78 -1.64 -11.16
C ALA A 301 4.25 -1.55 -11.62
N MET A 302 5.09 -0.81 -10.87
CA MET A 302 6.53 -0.75 -11.10
C MET A 302 7.17 -2.14 -11.03
N ALA A 303 6.83 -2.95 -10.04
CA ALA A 303 7.32 -4.32 -9.89
C ALA A 303 6.91 -5.22 -11.07
N ALA A 304 5.71 -5.02 -11.61
CA ALA A 304 5.22 -5.73 -12.79
C ALA A 304 5.83 -5.23 -14.11
N GLY A 305 6.64 -4.17 -14.09
CA GLY A 305 7.33 -3.61 -15.25
C GLY A 305 6.57 -2.51 -15.99
N ALA A 306 5.54 -1.93 -15.39
CA ALA A 306 4.89 -0.76 -15.94
C ALA A 306 5.66 0.53 -15.58
N VAL A 307 5.68 1.50 -16.51
CA VAL A 307 6.19 2.85 -16.23
C VAL A 307 5.12 3.65 -15.50
N PRO A 308 5.37 4.13 -14.26
CA PRO A 308 4.39 4.97 -13.58
C PRO A 308 4.38 6.39 -14.11
N ILE A 309 3.17 6.94 -14.32
CA ILE A 309 2.91 8.38 -14.42
C ILE A 309 2.06 8.72 -13.19
N VAL A 310 2.57 9.60 -12.32
CA VAL A 310 1.92 9.96 -11.06
C VAL A 310 1.73 11.47 -10.91
N SER A 311 0.74 11.85 -10.14
CA SER A 311 0.56 13.23 -9.70
C SER A 311 1.73 13.67 -8.82
N ARG A 312 2.06 14.97 -8.81
CA ARG A 312 3.05 15.57 -7.89
C ARG A 312 2.53 15.58 -6.45
N LEU A 313 2.35 14.40 -5.87
CA LEU A 313 2.02 14.23 -4.45
C LEU A 313 3.27 13.87 -3.66
N ALA A 314 3.42 14.47 -2.47
CA ALA A 314 4.61 14.30 -1.64
C ALA A 314 4.89 12.84 -1.25
N CYS A 315 3.87 11.97 -1.17
CA CYS A 315 4.05 10.56 -0.87
C CYS A 315 4.73 9.76 -1.99
N PHE A 316 4.69 10.24 -3.23
CA PHE A 316 5.34 9.56 -4.37
C PHE A 316 6.81 9.95 -4.54
N THR A 317 7.23 11.11 -4.03
CA THR A 317 8.59 11.63 -4.21
C THR A 317 9.67 10.75 -3.59
N ASP A 318 9.31 9.87 -2.66
CA ASP A 318 10.25 8.96 -2.00
C ASP A 318 10.69 7.81 -2.93
N PHE A 319 9.89 7.43 -3.93
CA PHE A 319 10.18 6.27 -4.76
C PHE A 319 9.95 6.46 -6.27
N VAL A 320 9.18 7.47 -6.70
CA VAL A 320 9.04 7.84 -8.11
C VAL A 320 9.85 9.10 -8.38
N ARG A 321 10.86 8.99 -9.24
CA ARG A 321 11.76 10.09 -9.65
C ARG A 321 11.50 10.42 -11.11
N ASP A 322 11.06 11.65 -11.36
CA ASP A 322 10.73 12.12 -12.70
C ASP A 322 11.87 11.92 -13.70
N GLY A 323 11.56 11.37 -14.88
CA GLY A 323 12.51 11.07 -15.95
C GLY A 323 13.51 9.94 -15.65
N THR A 324 13.52 9.38 -14.41
CA THR A 324 14.45 8.33 -13.99
C THR A 324 13.77 6.96 -13.94
N ASN A 325 12.70 6.81 -13.18
CA ASN A 325 11.95 5.56 -13.03
C ASN A 325 10.43 5.76 -13.16
N GLY A 326 9.99 6.88 -13.72
CA GLY A 326 8.60 7.25 -13.95
C GLY A 326 8.50 8.68 -14.43
N LEU A 327 7.29 9.17 -14.61
CA LEU A 327 6.99 10.58 -14.91
C LEU A 327 6.08 11.18 -13.84
N VAL A 328 6.28 12.47 -13.55
CA VAL A 328 5.52 13.21 -12.54
C VAL A 328 4.92 14.44 -13.20
N PHE A 329 3.60 14.61 -13.09
CA PHE A 329 2.91 15.80 -13.58
C PHE A 329 2.29 16.60 -12.45
N ASP A 330 2.09 17.90 -12.65
CA ASP A 330 1.45 18.77 -11.66
C ASP A 330 -0.07 18.72 -11.79
N HIS A 331 -0.71 17.93 -10.92
CA HIS A 331 -2.16 17.74 -10.88
C HIS A 331 -2.94 18.99 -10.42
N ALA A 332 -2.26 19.97 -9.82
CA ALA A 332 -2.86 21.21 -9.34
C ALA A 332 -2.73 22.36 -10.37
N ALA A 333 -1.96 22.16 -11.43
CA ALA A 333 -1.80 23.16 -12.48
C ALA A 333 -3.09 23.30 -13.31
N PRO A 334 -3.39 24.50 -13.83
CA PRO A 334 -4.56 24.72 -14.69
C PRO A 334 -4.58 23.84 -15.94
N ASP A 335 -3.41 23.47 -16.45
CA ASP A 335 -3.17 22.63 -17.62
C ASP A 335 -2.85 21.17 -17.26
N ALA A 336 -3.22 20.70 -16.08
CA ALA A 336 -2.90 19.35 -15.58
C ALA A 336 -3.27 18.23 -16.58
N ALA A 337 -4.40 18.34 -17.27
CA ALA A 337 -4.80 17.37 -18.29
C ALA A 337 -3.84 17.36 -19.49
N ALA A 338 -3.35 18.53 -19.92
CA ALA A 338 -2.38 18.64 -21.01
C ALA A 338 -1.00 18.08 -20.59
N GLN A 339 -0.55 18.35 -19.36
CA GLN A 339 0.68 17.77 -18.82
C GLN A 339 0.61 16.25 -18.77
N LEU A 340 -0.52 15.69 -18.29
CA LEU A 340 -0.73 14.24 -18.24
C LEU A 340 -0.78 13.66 -19.66
N ALA A 341 -1.46 14.30 -20.60
CA ALA A 341 -1.52 13.88 -21.99
C ALA A 341 -0.14 13.88 -22.66
N ALA A 342 0.66 14.91 -22.43
CA ALA A 342 2.03 14.99 -22.94
C ALA A 342 2.92 13.87 -22.38
N ALA A 343 2.79 13.54 -21.07
CA ALA A 343 3.51 12.43 -20.48
C ALA A 343 3.08 11.07 -21.07
N LEU A 344 1.78 10.86 -21.30
CA LEU A 344 1.24 9.68 -21.96
C LEU A 344 1.72 9.58 -23.41
N ALA A 345 1.57 10.63 -24.22
CA ALA A 345 1.99 10.65 -25.62
C ALA A 345 3.50 10.39 -25.77
N ARG A 346 4.34 10.95 -24.88
CA ARG A 346 5.78 10.68 -24.85
C ARG A 346 6.06 9.18 -24.66
N LEU A 347 5.42 8.54 -23.68
CA LEU A 347 5.66 7.11 -23.42
C LEU A 347 5.02 6.20 -24.47
N LEU A 348 3.95 6.63 -25.13
CA LEU A 348 3.37 5.92 -26.25
C LEU A 348 4.30 5.95 -27.47
N GLY A 349 4.80 7.14 -27.84
CA GLY A 349 5.62 7.34 -29.05
C GLY A 349 7.08 6.94 -28.91
N ASP A 350 7.64 6.86 -27.71
CA ASP A 350 9.05 6.54 -27.46
C ASP A 350 9.22 5.21 -26.71
N ALA A 351 9.33 4.13 -27.47
CA ALA A 351 9.50 2.77 -26.93
C ALA A 351 10.80 2.61 -26.13
N ALA A 352 11.89 3.29 -26.54
CA ALA A 352 13.18 3.22 -25.87
C ALA A 352 13.14 3.87 -24.50
N THR A 353 12.56 5.08 -24.41
CA THR A 353 12.33 5.76 -23.12
C THR A 353 11.38 4.96 -22.26
N ARG A 354 10.30 4.41 -22.80
CA ARG A 354 9.36 3.56 -22.04
C ARG A 354 10.07 2.35 -21.44
N GLN A 355 10.86 1.61 -22.22
CA GLN A 355 11.59 0.44 -21.73
C GLN A 355 12.60 0.83 -20.65
N ARG A 356 13.41 1.85 -20.89
CA ARG A 356 14.42 2.32 -19.92
C ARG A 356 13.78 2.70 -18.57
N LEU A 357 12.67 3.43 -18.58
CA LEU A 357 11.96 3.82 -17.36
C LEU A 357 11.30 2.62 -16.68
N ALA A 358 10.77 1.66 -17.45
CA ALA A 358 10.19 0.42 -16.92
C ALA A 358 11.22 -0.42 -16.17
N ASP A 359 12.41 -0.59 -16.72
CA ASP A 359 13.49 -1.34 -16.08
C ASP A 359 13.98 -0.66 -14.81
N ALA A 360 14.14 0.66 -14.83
CA ALA A 360 14.49 1.44 -13.64
C ALA A 360 13.37 1.41 -12.57
N ALA A 361 12.10 1.45 -12.98
CA ALA A 361 10.95 1.30 -12.08
C ALA A 361 10.94 -0.06 -11.40
N ARG A 362 11.09 -1.13 -12.18
CA ARG A 362 11.13 -2.51 -11.69
C ARG A 362 12.26 -2.73 -10.68
N GLN A 363 13.47 -2.22 -10.99
CA GLN A 363 14.61 -2.29 -10.08
C GLN A 363 14.36 -1.51 -8.78
N SER A 364 13.77 -0.32 -8.86
CA SER A 364 13.46 0.50 -7.69
C SER A 364 12.43 -0.18 -6.79
N ALA A 365 11.41 -0.83 -7.36
CA ALA A 365 10.36 -1.52 -6.62
C ALA A 365 10.85 -2.75 -5.85
N ARG A 366 11.99 -3.34 -6.24
CA ARG A 366 12.57 -4.52 -5.60
C ARG A 366 12.89 -4.31 -4.11
N THR A 367 13.20 -3.09 -3.70
CA THR A 367 13.44 -2.74 -2.29
C THR A 367 12.21 -3.00 -1.41
N TYR A 368 11.03 -3.02 -1.99
CA TYR A 368 9.76 -3.26 -1.29
C TYR A 368 9.32 -4.73 -1.31
N ASP A 369 10.09 -5.65 -1.94
CA ASP A 369 9.79 -7.10 -1.85
C ASP A 369 9.73 -7.55 -0.40
N TYR A 370 8.74 -8.39 -0.05
CA TYR A 370 8.54 -8.88 1.32
C TYR A 370 9.81 -9.45 1.93
N ALA A 371 10.62 -10.19 1.17
CA ALA A 371 11.87 -10.77 1.68
C ALA A 371 12.90 -9.70 2.05
N THR A 372 13.19 -8.75 1.14
CA THR A 372 14.13 -7.65 1.36
C THR A 372 13.65 -6.72 2.48
N TYR A 373 12.35 -6.42 2.48
CA TYR A 373 11.73 -5.58 3.51
C TYR A 373 11.80 -6.24 4.90
N ALA A 374 11.56 -7.56 4.97
CA ALA A 374 11.68 -8.32 6.22
C ALA A 374 13.12 -8.32 6.75
N GLU A 375 14.13 -8.47 5.89
CA GLU A 375 15.55 -8.38 6.27
C GLU A 375 15.89 -7.01 6.87
N THR A 376 15.44 -5.93 6.22
CA THR A 376 15.63 -4.57 6.71
C THR A 376 14.97 -4.37 8.07
N LEU A 377 13.72 -4.85 8.27
CA LEU A 377 13.03 -4.77 9.55
C LEU A 377 13.73 -5.59 10.63
N LEU A 378 14.18 -6.81 10.32
CA LEU A 378 14.85 -7.67 11.30
C LEU A 378 16.19 -7.09 11.74
N ALA A 379 16.93 -6.45 10.84
CA ALA A 379 18.15 -5.73 11.19
C ALA A 379 17.86 -4.54 12.12
N ASP A 380 16.79 -3.78 11.85
CA ASP A 380 16.36 -2.68 12.71
C ASP A 380 15.86 -3.19 14.08
N PHE A 381 15.11 -4.28 14.12
CA PHE A 381 14.63 -4.91 15.36
C PHE A 381 15.79 -5.45 16.23
N ALA A 382 16.82 -6.00 15.60
CA ALA A 382 18.02 -6.45 16.32
C ALA A 382 18.69 -5.27 17.05
N GLN A 383 18.81 -4.10 16.40
CA GLN A 383 19.35 -2.89 17.06
C GLN A 383 18.50 -2.45 18.25
N LEU A 384 17.19 -2.58 18.20
CA LEU A 384 16.29 -2.22 19.31
C LEU A 384 16.40 -3.17 20.51
N THR A 385 16.84 -4.40 20.29
CA THR A 385 16.91 -5.46 21.32
C THR A 385 18.32 -5.64 21.89
N THR A 386 19.35 -5.11 21.22
CA THR A 386 20.72 -5.10 21.76
C THR A 386 20.79 -4.15 22.96
N PRO A 387 21.28 -4.59 24.13
CA PRO A 387 21.52 -3.67 25.25
C PRO A 387 22.47 -2.55 24.80
N ALA A 388 22.13 -1.32 25.12
CA ALA A 388 23.09 -0.20 24.96
C ALA A 388 24.38 -0.56 25.71
N MET A 389 25.52 -0.61 25.00
CA MET A 389 26.80 -0.73 25.70
C MET A 389 26.91 0.44 26.70
N PRO A 390 27.28 0.16 27.96
CA PRO A 390 27.55 1.26 28.90
C PRO A 390 28.60 2.16 28.28
N ALA A 391 28.33 3.47 28.27
CA ALA A 391 29.31 4.44 27.84
C ALA A 391 30.60 4.15 28.62
N SER A 392 31.69 3.82 27.90
CA SER A 392 32.99 3.64 28.55
C SER A 392 33.27 4.94 29.27
N SER A 393 33.29 4.90 30.63
CA SER A 393 33.82 5.97 31.46
C SER A 393 35.28 6.13 31.06
N ALA A 394 35.54 7.10 30.17
CA ALA A 394 36.89 7.59 29.96
C ALA A 394 37.32 8.25 31.25
N SER A 395 38.14 7.55 32.00
CA SER A 395 38.93 8.07 33.12
C SER A 395 40.03 9.02 32.61
#